data_45185ed10be46d17a0497e16e908c629
#
_entry.id   45185ed10be46d17a0497e16e908c629
#
_cell.length_a   1.000
_cell.length_b   1.000
_cell.length_c   1.000
_cell.angle_alpha   90.00
_cell.angle_beta   90.00
_cell.angle_gamma   90.00
#
_symmetry.space_group_name_H-M   'P 1'
#
loop_
_entity.id
_entity.type
_entity.pdbx_description
1 polymer ?
#
loop_
_entity_poly.entity_id
_entity_poly.type
_entity_poly.pdbx_seq_one_letter_code
_entity_poly.pdbx_strand_id
1 'polypeptide(L)'
;WSSDVCSSDLKPWSYKDLPKRYAEFGTVYRYEQSGELHGLTRVRGFTQDDAHIFCTPDQLDSEFKKVIDLVLYVFGSLGFENFTAQVSVRDLDNPDKYIGSVENWEKAEQAIISAARDKGLNYVIESGEAAFYGPKLDFMVKDALGRQWQLGTIQVDYNLPERFELTYKGSDNELHRP
;
A
#
# COMPACT_ATOMS: atom_id res chain seq x y z
N TRP A 1 -3.85 -10.21 -7.98
CA TRP A 1 -4.85 -9.21 -8.36
C TRP A 1 -6.12 -9.50 -7.59
N SER A 2 -6.57 -8.53 -6.81
CA SER A 2 -7.79 -8.73 -6.05
C SER A 2 -9.00 -8.59 -6.98
N SER A 3 -10.06 -9.33 -6.68
CA SER A 3 -11.36 -9.21 -7.32
C SER A 3 -11.94 -7.79 -7.21
N ASP A 4 -11.46 -7.00 -6.26
CA ASP A 4 -11.92 -5.64 -5.96
C ASP A 4 -11.61 -4.66 -7.08
N VAL A 5 -10.44 -4.79 -7.73
CA VAL A 5 -10.08 -3.97 -8.89
C VAL A 5 -11.03 -4.27 -10.06
N CYS A 6 -11.32 -5.56 -10.31
CA CYS A 6 -12.28 -5.95 -11.33
C CYS A 6 -13.71 -5.48 -11.01
N SER A 7 -14.08 -5.40 -9.74
CA SER A 7 -15.40 -4.91 -9.32
C SER A 7 -15.55 -3.40 -9.48
N SER A 8 -14.45 -2.65 -9.46
CA SER A 8 -14.47 -1.19 -9.53
C SER A 8 -14.81 -0.64 -10.91
N ASP A 9 -14.63 -1.43 -12.00
CA ASP A 9 -14.93 -1.00 -13.36
C ASP A 9 -16.31 -1.41 -13.89
N LEU A 10 -17.11 -2.10 -13.07
CA LEU A 10 -18.44 -2.58 -13.46
C LEU A 10 -19.52 -1.49 -13.57
N LYS A 11 -19.25 -0.27 -13.07
CA LYS A 11 -20.19 0.85 -13.17
C LYS A 11 -19.46 2.19 -13.24
N PRO A 12 -20.09 3.24 -13.81
CA PRO A 12 -19.58 4.60 -13.72
C PRO A 12 -19.56 5.08 -12.26
N TRP A 13 -18.42 5.64 -11.84
CA TRP A 13 -18.25 6.24 -10.53
C TRP A 13 -18.20 7.77 -10.63
N SER A 14 -18.60 8.46 -9.58
CA SER A 14 -18.40 9.90 -9.46
C SER A 14 -17.53 10.25 -8.25
N TYR A 15 -17.01 11.46 -8.22
CA TYR A 15 -16.22 11.96 -7.10
C TYR A 15 -16.99 11.87 -5.75
N LYS A 16 -18.32 11.84 -5.78
CA LYS A 16 -19.15 11.70 -4.58
C LYS A 16 -19.16 10.28 -4.00
N ASP A 17 -18.81 9.30 -4.82
CA ASP A 17 -18.73 7.89 -4.42
C ASP A 17 -17.38 7.56 -3.79
N LEU A 18 -16.39 8.46 -3.92
CA LEU A 18 -15.04 8.28 -3.40
C LEU A 18 -14.86 8.98 -2.02
N PRO A 19 -14.06 8.40 -1.12
CA PRO A 19 -13.26 7.21 -1.28
C PRO A 19 -14.09 5.93 -1.21
N LYS A 20 -13.80 4.97 -2.08
CA LYS A 20 -14.39 3.64 -2.05
C LYS A 20 -13.42 2.66 -1.41
N ARG A 21 -13.89 1.88 -0.44
CA ARG A 21 -13.07 0.93 0.31
C ARG A 21 -13.66 -0.46 0.17
N TYR A 22 -12.83 -1.40 -0.21
CA TYR A 22 -13.13 -2.83 -0.22
C TYR A 22 -12.15 -3.53 0.70
N ALA A 23 -12.63 -4.51 1.47
CA ALA A 23 -11.81 -5.34 2.34
C ALA A 23 -12.30 -6.77 2.31
N GLU A 24 -11.37 -7.71 2.38
CA GLU A 24 -11.66 -9.13 2.42
C GLU A 24 -10.62 -9.91 3.22
N PHE A 25 -10.99 -11.06 3.74
CA PHE A 25 -10.05 -12.10 4.13
C PHE A 25 -9.82 -13.00 2.93
N GLY A 26 -8.85 -12.61 2.09
CA GLY A 26 -8.60 -13.23 0.80
C GLY A 26 -7.51 -14.28 0.86
N THR A 27 -7.73 -15.45 0.26
CA THR A 27 -6.67 -16.43 0.06
C THR A 27 -5.85 -16.05 -1.16
N VAL A 28 -4.54 -15.86 -0.97
CA VAL A 28 -3.59 -15.51 -2.02
C VAL A 28 -2.61 -16.66 -2.26
N TYR A 29 -2.20 -16.78 -3.52
CA TYR A 29 -1.23 -17.79 -3.95
C TYR A 29 -0.04 -17.11 -4.60
N ARG A 30 1.15 -17.56 -4.24
CA ARG A 30 2.40 -17.04 -4.83
C ARG A 30 3.23 -18.21 -5.36
N TYR A 31 3.77 -18.10 -6.55
CA TYR A 31 4.77 -19.01 -7.05
C TYR A 31 6.14 -18.65 -6.46
N GLU A 32 6.43 -19.22 -5.29
CA GLU A 32 7.73 -19.06 -4.65
C GLU A 32 8.71 -20.09 -5.22
N GLN A 33 9.95 -19.67 -5.44
CA GLN A 33 10.99 -20.58 -5.93
C GLN A 33 11.38 -21.59 -4.85
N SER A 34 11.90 -22.75 -5.32
CA SER A 34 12.46 -23.74 -4.41
C SER A 34 13.67 -23.14 -3.68
N GLY A 35 13.70 -23.23 -2.35
CA GLY A 35 14.73 -22.66 -1.50
C GLY A 35 14.34 -21.34 -0.83
N GLU A 36 13.29 -20.66 -1.29
CA GLU A 36 12.75 -19.44 -0.63
C GLU A 36 11.71 -19.80 0.45
N LEU A 37 11.14 -20.99 0.40
CA LEU A 37 10.15 -21.42 1.37
C LEU A 37 10.79 -21.61 2.75
N HIS A 38 10.15 -21.04 3.79
CA HIS A 38 10.67 -21.07 5.15
C HIS A 38 9.57 -21.24 6.20
N GLY A 39 9.33 -22.48 6.60
CA GLY A 39 8.33 -22.82 7.62
C GLY A 39 6.96 -22.22 7.32
N LEU A 40 6.39 -21.49 8.28
CA LEU A 40 5.12 -20.77 8.12
C LEU A 40 5.30 -19.32 7.71
N THR A 41 6.55 -18.81 7.59
CA THR A 41 6.83 -17.39 7.32
C THR A 41 6.96 -17.08 5.85
N ARG A 42 7.29 -18.08 5.00
CA ARG A 42 7.31 -17.94 3.54
C ARG A 42 6.66 -19.14 2.91
N VAL A 43 5.44 -18.99 2.43
CA VAL A 43 4.58 -20.06 1.93
C VAL A 43 3.99 -19.71 0.57
N ARG A 44 3.50 -20.70 -0.16
CA ARG A 44 2.90 -20.53 -1.49
C ARG A 44 1.42 -20.17 -1.46
N GLY A 45 0.78 -20.28 -0.30
CA GLY A 45 -0.63 -19.91 -0.14
C GLY A 45 -0.92 -19.54 1.30
N PHE A 46 -1.63 -18.44 1.51
CA PHE A 46 -2.05 -17.97 2.82
C PHE A 46 -3.24 -17.02 2.70
N THR A 47 -3.92 -16.79 3.80
CA THR A 47 -5.03 -15.83 3.86
C THR A 47 -4.49 -14.48 4.34
N GLN A 48 -4.82 -13.42 3.62
CA GLN A 48 -4.52 -12.05 4.00
C GLN A 48 -5.79 -11.33 4.47
N ASP A 49 -5.63 -10.45 5.45
CA ASP A 49 -6.54 -9.35 5.70
C ASP A 49 -6.11 -8.22 4.75
N ASP A 50 -6.83 -8.08 3.66
CA ASP A 50 -6.45 -7.22 2.54
C ASP A 50 -7.53 -6.19 2.25
N ALA A 51 -7.12 -5.00 1.82
CA ALA A 51 -8.02 -3.91 1.48
C ALA A 51 -7.49 -3.07 0.32
N HIS A 52 -8.42 -2.61 -0.52
CA HIS A 52 -8.16 -1.68 -1.61
C HIS A 52 -9.01 -0.43 -1.44
N ILE A 53 -8.36 0.72 -1.48
CA ILE A 53 -9.01 2.03 -1.32
C ILE A 53 -8.81 2.82 -2.61
N PHE A 54 -9.91 3.14 -3.27
CA PHE A 54 -9.93 4.04 -4.42
C PHE A 54 -10.32 5.42 -3.95
N CYS A 55 -9.47 6.41 -4.20
CA CYS A 55 -9.69 7.77 -3.73
C CYS A 55 -9.21 8.79 -4.76
N THR A 56 -9.67 10.04 -4.62
CA THR A 56 -9.09 11.13 -5.39
C THR A 56 -7.69 11.47 -4.88
N PRO A 57 -6.81 12.07 -5.68
CA PRO A 57 -5.49 12.52 -5.22
C PRO A 57 -5.54 13.39 -3.96
N ASP A 58 -6.56 14.25 -3.83
CA ASP A 58 -6.75 15.12 -2.65
C ASP A 58 -7.13 14.34 -1.39
N GLN A 59 -7.73 13.15 -1.52
CA GLN A 59 -8.12 12.29 -0.42
C GLN A 59 -6.98 11.38 0.06
N LEU A 60 -5.93 11.19 -0.74
CA LEU A 60 -4.86 10.22 -0.49
C LEU A 60 -4.25 10.38 0.91
N ASP A 61 -3.81 11.57 1.27
CA ASP A 61 -3.18 11.83 2.57
C ASP A 61 -4.10 11.46 3.74
N SER A 62 -5.37 11.86 3.65
CA SER A 62 -6.37 11.55 4.68
C SER A 62 -6.63 10.04 4.80
N GLU A 63 -6.78 9.35 3.68
CA GLU A 63 -7.04 7.91 3.68
C GLU A 63 -5.81 7.14 4.16
N PHE A 64 -4.61 7.53 3.73
CA PHE A 64 -3.37 6.91 4.18
C PHE A 64 -3.21 7.01 5.70
N LYS A 65 -3.45 8.20 6.28
CA LYS A 65 -3.42 8.42 7.73
C LYS A 65 -4.45 7.59 8.50
N LYS A 66 -5.65 7.39 7.95
CA LYS A 66 -6.68 6.52 8.56
C LYS A 66 -6.25 5.05 8.59
N VAL A 67 -5.57 4.59 7.53
CA VAL A 67 -5.04 3.21 7.51
C VAL A 67 -3.92 3.06 8.53
N ILE A 68 -3.03 4.06 8.69
CA ILE A 68 -2.04 4.06 9.78
C ILE A 68 -2.73 3.94 11.13
N ASP A 69 -3.79 4.73 11.39
CA ASP A 69 -4.53 4.66 12.66
C ASP A 69 -5.11 3.27 12.91
N LEU A 70 -5.65 2.63 11.87
CA LEU A 70 -6.17 1.26 11.97
C LEU A 70 -5.05 0.27 12.31
N VAL A 71 -3.90 0.34 11.65
CA VAL A 71 -2.75 -0.52 11.93
C VAL A 71 -2.27 -0.35 13.37
N LEU A 72 -2.15 0.90 13.83
CA LEU A 72 -1.75 1.20 15.22
C LEU A 72 -2.75 0.67 16.23
N TYR A 73 -4.04 0.77 15.94
CA TYR A 73 -5.10 0.20 16.78
C TYR A 73 -5.00 -1.33 16.88
N VAL A 74 -4.81 -2.00 15.75
CA VAL A 74 -4.66 -3.48 15.71
C VAL A 74 -3.40 -3.90 16.46
N PHE A 75 -2.26 -3.24 16.21
CA PHE A 75 -1.01 -3.56 16.89
C PHE A 75 -1.10 -3.34 18.40
N GLY A 76 -1.68 -2.22 18.84
CA GLY A 76 -1.92 -1.96 20.27
C GLY A 76 -2.83 -3.02 20.90
N SER A 77 -3.88 -3.46 20.20
CA SER A 77 -4.80 -4.51 20.67
C SER A 77 -4.12 -5.88 20.83
N LEU A 78 -3.08 -6.15 20.03
CA LEU A 78 -2.29 -7.38 20.07
C LEU A 78 -1.02 -7.27 20.93
N GLY A 79 -0.76 -6.10 21.53
CA GLY A 79 0.43 -5.85 22.37
C GLY A 79 1.73 -5.65 21.58
N PHE A 80 1.67 -5.34 20.30
CA PHE A 80 2.84 -4.96 19.51
C PHE A 80 3.17 -3.49 19.71
N GLU A 81 3.96 -3.19 20.73
CA GLU A 81 4.36 -1.81 21.04
C GLU A 81 5.68 -1.40 20.39
N ASN A 82 6.55 -2.37 20.11
CA ASN A 82 7.89 -2.15 19.57
C ASN A 82 7.95 -2.47 18.07
N PHE A 83 7.67 -1.50 17.23
CA PHE A 83 7.83 -1.60 15.80
C PHE A 83 8.57 -0.40 15.22
N THR A 84 9.14 -0.58 14.04
CA THR A 84 9.72 0.49 13.22
C THR A 84 8.91 0.57 11.93
N ALA A 85 8.50 1.76 11.55
CA ALA A 85 7.90 2.00 10.25
C ALA A 85 9.02 2.16 9.21
N GLN A 86 8.98 1.39 8.13
CA GLN A 86 9.94 1.47 7.03
C GLN A 86 9.26 2.09 5.81
N VAL A 87 9.69 3.30 5.45
CA VAL A 87 9.28 3.94 4.20
C VAL A 87 10.20 3.46 3.09
N SER A 88 9.67 2.60 2.24
CA SER A 88 10.41 2.01 1.12
C SER A 88 10.19 2.85 -0.13
N VAL A 89 11.26 3.51 -0.59
CA VAL A 89 11.26 4.38 -1.77
C VAL A 89 12.03 3.75 -2.93
N ARG A 90 11.87 4.30 -4.13
CA ARG A 90 12.60 3.83 -5.32
C ARG A 90 14.11 4.03 -5.19
N ASP A 91 14.85 3.22 -5.93
CA ASP A 91 16.29 3.38 -6.14
C ASP A 91 16.52 4.32 -7.33
N LEU A 92 17.07 5.48 -7.08
CA LEU A 92 17.33 6.50 -8.12
C LEU A 92 18.47 6.08 -9.05
N ASP A 93 19.35 5.17 -8.62
CA ASP A 93 20.45 4.66 -9.44
C ASP A 93 19.98 3.54 -10.42
N ASN A 94 18.78 2.98 -10.18
CA ASN A 94 18.20 1.92 -11.00
C ASN A 94 16.74 2.24 -11.41
N PRO A 95 16.48 3.33 -12.14
CA PRO A 95 15.13 3.78 -12.47
C PRO A 95 14.33 2.77 -13.30
N ASP A 96 15.00 1.96 -14.12
CA ASP A 96 14.36 0.97 -14.99
C ASP A 96 13.63 -0.16 -14.24
N LYS A 97 13.86 -0.30 -12.94
CA LYS A 97 13.13 -1.25 -12.10
C LYS A 97 11.68 -0.83 -11.84
N TYR A 98 11.35 0.44 -12.07
CA TYR A 98 10.09 1.03 -11.63
C TYR A 98 9.25 1.47 -12.82
N ILE A 99 7.95 1.21 -12.74
CA ILE A 99 6.98 1.61 -13.77
C ILE A 99 6.27 2.89 -13.34
N GLY A 100 5.71 3.61 -14.32
CA GLY A 100 4.99 4.86 -14.08
C GLY A 100 5.85 6.12 -14.24
N SER A 101 5.24 7.27 -14.06
CA SER A 101 5.93 8.56 -14.22
C SER A 101 6.71 8.95 -12.97
N VAL A 102 7.84 9.64 -13.18
CA VAL A 102 8.66 10.18 -12.08
C VAL A 102 7.83 11.08 -11.17
N GLU A 103 6.94 11.89 -11.75
CA GLU A 103 6.08 12.81 -11.01
C GLU A 103 5.12 12.09 -10.05
N ASN A 104 4.50 10.98 -10.49
CA ASN A 104 3.63 10.17 -9.64
C ASN A 104 4.41 9.52 -8.50
N TRP A 105 5.63 9.06 -8.77
CA TRP A 105 6.51 8.53 -7.75
C TRP A 105 6.87 9.56 -6.68
N GLU A 106 7.27 10.76 -7.09
CA GLU A 106 7.60 11.85 -6.17
C GLU A 106 6.41 12.23 -5.29
N LYS A 107 5.22 12.35 -5.87
CA LYS A 107 3.98 12.61 -5.11
C LYS A 107 3.69 11.51 -4.09
N ALA A 108 3.78 10.25 -4.51
CA ALA A 108 3.50 9.11 -3.64
C ALA A 108 4.52 9.00 -2.50
N GLU A 109 5.81 9.11 -2.79
CA GLU A 109 6.87 9.06 -1.78
C GLU A 109 6.72 10.18 -0.75
N GLN A 110 6.47 11.41 -1.20
CA GLN A 110 6.25 12.56 -0.30
C GLN A 110 4.99 12.39 0.55
N ALA A 111 3.91 11.86 -0.02
CA ALA A 111 2.68 11.61 0.74
C ALA A 111 2.91 10.60 1.88
N ILE A 112 3.63 9.50 1.62
CA ILE A 112 3.96 8.50 2.63
C ILE A 112 4.86 9.07 3.72
N ILE A 113 5.93 9.78 3.35
CA ILE A 113 6.87 10.39 4.30
C ILE A 113 6.15 11.42 5.17
N SER A 114 5.30 12.26 4.57
CA SER A 114 4.52 13.25 5.31
C SER A 114 3.56 12.59 6.29
N ALA A 115 2.83 11.56 5.85
CA ALA A 115 1.89 10.85 6.71
C ALA A 115 2.60 10.15 7.89
N ALA A 116 3.75 9.50 7.65
CA ALA A 116 4.54 8.87 8.71
C ALA A 116 5.01 9.89 9.75
N ARG A 117 5.50 11.04 9.29
CA ARG A 117 5.93 12.15 10.15
C ARG A 117 4.77 12.73 10.95
N ASP A 118 3.65 13.03 10.30
CA ASP A 118 2.48 13.65 10.93
C ASP A 118 1.84 12.75 11.98
N LYS A 119 1.95 11.43 11.79
CA LYS A 119 1.51 10.43 12.77
C LYS A 119 2.54 10.15 13.86
N GLY A 120 3.69 10.82 13.84
CA GLY A 120 4.74 10.66 14.84
C GLY A 120 5.36 9.26 14.87
N LEU A 121 5.35 8.55 13.75
CA LEU A 121 5.92 7.21 13.67
C LEU A 121 7.45 7.27 13.83
N ASN A 122 8.00 6.28 14.54
CA ASN A 122 9.43 6.00 14.47
C ASN A 122 9.72 5.33 13.13
N TYR A 123 10.20 6.10 12.15
CA TYR A 123 10.40 5.59 10.80
C TYR A 123 11.81 5.75 10.28
N VAL A 124 12.17 4.86 9.35
CA VAL A 124 13.39 4.91 8.53
C VAL A 124 13.00 4.96 7.05
N ILE A 125 13.86 5.55 6.23
CA ILE A 125 13.68 5.57 4.77
C ILE A 125 14.70 4.61 4.17
N GLU A 126 14.21 3.63 3.40
CA GLU A 126 15.02 2.61 2.72
C GLU A 126 14.88 2.77 1.21
N SER A 127 15.98 3.10 0.56
CA SER A 127 16.06 3.23 -0.89
C SER A 127 16.18 1.86 -1.56
N GLY A 128 15.45 1.65 -2.66
CA GLY A 128 15.50 0.42 -3.42
C GLY A 128 14.55 -0.68 -2.95
N GLU A 129 13.87 -0.49 -1.81
CA GLU A 129 12.95 -1.46 -1.21
C GLU A 129 11.48 -1.26 -1.63
N ALA A 130 11.20 -0.24 -2.44
CA ALA A 130 9.86 -0.04 -2.99
C ALA A 130 9.47 -1.19 -3.92
N ALA A 131 8.15 -1.45 -4.02
CA ALA A 131 7.64 -2.30 -5.08
C ALA A 131 7.86 -1.65 -6.44
N PHE A 132 7.96 -2.45 -7.52
CA PHE A 132 8.20 -1.91 -8.85
C PHE A 132 7.10 -0.95 -9.35
N TYR A 133 5.90 -1.00 -8.75
CA TYR A 133 4.73 -0.21 -9.12
C TYR A 133 4.39 0.94 -8.15
N GLY A 134 5.04 1.01 -6.98
CA GLY A 134 4.76 2.09 -6.03
C GLY A 134 5.55 2.00 -4.72
N PRO A 135 5.70 3.12 -4.02
CA PRO A 135 6.31 3.17 -2.71
C PRO A 135 5.39 2.56 -1.65
N LYS A 136 5.96 2.18 -0.52
CA LYS A 136 5.23 1.53 0.56
C LYS A 136 5.69 1.95 1.95
N LEU A 137 4.81 1.81 2.91
CA LEU A 137 5.09 1.90 4.33
C LEU A 137 4.91 0.52 4.95
N ASP A 138 6.03 -0.09 5.36
CA ASP A 138 6.07 -1.39 6.01
C ASP A 138 6.17 -1.23 7.53
N PHE A 139 5.48 -2.08 8.28
CA PHE A 139 5.56 -2.14 9.72
C PHE A 139 6.39 -3.33 10.15
N MET A 140 7.60 -3.05 10.64
CA MET A 140 8.61 -4.04 11.02
C MET A 140 8.56 -4.27 12.54
N VAL A 141 8.23 -5.48 12.95
CA VAL A 141 8.14 -5.88 14.36
C VAL A 141 9.30 -6.81 14.70
N LYS A 142 9.82 -6.70 15.91
CA LYS A 142 10.84 -7.62 16.42
C LYS A 142 10.21 -8.72 17.25
N ASP A 143 10.62 -9.96 16.99
CA ASP A 143 10.26 -11.12 17.83
C ASP A 143 11.11 -11.15 19.11
N ALA A 144 10.81 -12.12 19.99
CA ALA A 144 11.53 -12.31 21.25
C ALA A 144 13.03 -12.61 21.08
N LEU A 145 13.45 -13.04 19.90
CA LEU A 145 14.86 -13.29 19.55
C LEU A 145 15.53 -12.10 18.86
N GLY A 146 14.80 -10.97 18.71
CA GLY A 146 15.30 -9.75 18.06
C GLY A 146 15.27 -9.78 16.53
N ARG A 147 14.67 -10.81 15.90
CA ARG A 147 14.54 -10.90 14.45
C ARG A 147 13.40 -9.98 13.99
N GLN A 148 13.59 -9.29 12.88
CA GLN A 148 12.58 -8.41 12.29
C GLN A 148 11.65 -9.17 11.36
N TRP A 149 10.35 -8.86 11.46
CA TRP A 149 9.28 -9.40 10.62
C TRP A 149 8.38 -8.29 10.14
N GLN A 150 8.09 -8.31 8.85
CA GLN A 150 7.10 -7.42 8.27
C GLN A 150 5.70 -7.96 8.55
N LEU A 151 4.87 -7.20 9.26
CA LEU A 151 3.51 -7.60 9.62
C LEU A 151 2.44 -6.92 8.78
N GLY A 152 2.65 -5.68 8.38
CA GLY A 152 1.67 -4.93 7.61
C GLY A 152 2.35 -4.04 6.59
N THR A 153 1.62 -3.71 5.52
CA THR A 153 2.08 -2.82 4.47
C THR A 153 0.95 -1.92 4.00
N ILE A 154 1.25 -0.64 3.81
CA ILE A 154 0.37 0.31 3.13
C ILE A 154 1.10 0.77 1.87
N GLN A 155 0.45 0.66 0.71
CA GLN A 155 1.05 1.00 -0.59
C GLN A 155 0.22 2.05 -1.32
N VAL A 156 0.90 2.90 -2.08
CA VAL A 156 0.26 3.82 -3.03
C VAL A 156 0.54 3.31 -4.44
N ASP A 157 -0.50 3.19 -5.25
CA ASP A 157 -0.39 2.68 -6.60
C ASP A 157 -1.16 3.58 -7.59
N TYR A 158 -0.43 4.29 -8.43
CA TYR A 158 -0.98 5.07 -9.55
C TYR A 158 -1.00 4.29 -10.87
N ASN A 159 -0.37 3.12 -10.91
CA ASN A 159 -0.18 2.37 -12.16
C ASN A 159 -1.38 1.48 -12.48
N LEU A 160 -1.97 0.82 -11.49
CA LEU A 160 -3.11 -0.06 -11.71
C LEU A 160 -4.35 0.71 -12.21
N PRO A 161 -4.72 1.87 -11.64
CA PRO A 161 -5.81 2.66 -12.19
C PRO A 161 -5.60 3.02 -13.67
N GLU A 162 -4.37 3.34 -14.06
CA GLU A 162 -4.04 3.63 -15.46
C GLU A 162 -4.15 2.39 -16.34
N ARG A 163 -3.57 1.27 -15.94
CA ARG A 163 -3.55 0.01 -16.71
C ARG A 163 -4.93 -0.61 -16.89
N PHE A 164 -5.84 -0.42 -15.93
CA PHE A 164 -7.23 -0.85 -16.00
C PHE A 164 -8.16 0.23 -16.56
N GLU A 165 -7.61 1.36 -16.97
CA GLU A 165 -8.39 2.49 -17.50
C GLU A 165 -9.51 2.94 -16.54
N LEU A 166 -9.32 2.77 -15.23
CA LEU A 166 -10.30 3.17 -14.23
C LEU A 166 -10.53 4.66 -14.28
N THR A 167 -11.80 5.06 -14.23
CA THR A 167 -12.16 6.48 -14.23
C THR A 167 -13.30 6.76 -13.28
N TYR A 168 -13.33 8.00 -12.78
CA TYR A 168 -14.49 8.57 -12.12
C TYR A 168 -14.82 9.92 -12.72
N LYS A 169 -16.10 10.33 -12.62
CA LYS A 169 -16.56 11.63 -13.06
C LYS A 169 -16.31 12.67 -11.98
N GLY A 170 -15.50 13.68 -12.28
CA GLY A 170 -15.17 14.78 -11.38
C GLY A 170 -16.32 15.77 -11.19
N SER A 171 -16.13 16.74 -10.30
CA SER A 171 -17.07 17.85 -10.10
C SER A 171 -17.12 18.82 -11.29
N ASP A 172 -16.08 18.82 -12.11
CA ASP A 172 -15.95 19.54 -13.38
C ASP A 172 -16.65 18.85 -14.55
N ASN A 173 -17.25 17.69 -14.30
CA ASN A 173 -17.94 16.85 -15.30
C ASN A 173 -17.00 16.08 -16.25
N GLU A 174 -15.67 16.14 -16.02
CA GLU A 174 -14.66 15.43 -16.78
C GLU A 174 -14.31 14.09 -16.14
N LEU A 175 -13.63 13.22 -16.89
CA LEU A 175 -13.16 11.93 -16.42
C LEU A 175 -11.75 12.07 -15.83
N HIS A 176 -11.58 11.56 -14.63
CA HIS A 176 -10.32 11.55 -13.89
C HIS A 176 -9.90 10.14 -13.49
N ARG A 177 -8.63 9.96 -13.15
CA ARG A 177 -8.08 8.73 -12.56
C ARG A 177 -8.15 8.77 -11.03
N PRO A 178 -8.60 7.71 -10.40
CA PRO A 178 -8.53 7.59 -8.94
C PRO A 178 -7.11 7.30 -8.46
#